data_995c60abc91f28f13e3f02abfbacd268
#
_entry.id   995c60abc91f28f13e3f02abfbacd268
#
_cell.length_a   1.000
_cell.length_b   1.000
_cell.length_c   1.000
_cell.angle_alpha   90.00
_cell.angle_beta   90.00
_cell.angle_gamma   90.00
#
_symmetry.space_group_name_H-M   'P 1'
#
loop_
_entity.id
_entity.type
_entity.pdbx_description
1 polymer ?
#
loop_
_entity_poly.entity_id
_entity_poly.type
_entity_poly.pdbx_seq_one_letter_code
_entity_poly.pdbx_strand_id
1 'polypeptide(L)'
;MLQELKVFCCAVVVALAMAPVCVAQTQPDSGVPTANGQGTVLDRIVAIVNEDVILESDVDEERRFESIQPYRGLAAEFSRERVVQRLIDRTLILQQAALEPEDEITAQELDAQLAKLRKDIPECAEFHCETDAGWQNCLAHHGFTVAEFSDRWRMRMQLLRFIEVRFRNGIRVSQDEIKEYFEKTMLPEYARQNVAPPKLETVSKRIEEVLLQQQVSNLLRDWLKSLRAQGSVRIMNVGEVAP
;
A
#
# COMPACT_ATOMS: atom_id res chain seq x y z
N MET A 1 -41.48 49.30 -30.78
CA MET A 1 -40.91 50.59 -31.23
C MET A 1 -39.76 50.23 -32.11
N LEU A 2 -40.07 50.20 -33.34
CA LEU A 2 -39.73 51.17 -34.43
C LEU A 2 -38.25 51.14 -34.71
N GLN A 3 -37.89 50.65 -35.75
CA GLN A 3 -37.95 51.12 -37.17
C GLN A 3 -36.52 51.24 -37.68
N GLU A 4 -36.28 50.50 -38.71
CA GLU A 4 -36.16 50.98 -40.11
C GLU A 4 -34.75 51.54 -40.37
N LEU A 5 -34.12 51.46 -41.48
CA LEU A 5 -34.53 51.29 -42.87
C LEU A 5 -33.23 51.34 -43.75
N LYS A 6 -33.21 50.55 -44.78
CA LYS A 6 -32.75 50.84 -46.16
C LYS A 6 -31.44 51.62 -46.37
N VAL A 7 -30.66 51.33 -47.41
CA VAL A 7 -30.90 51.46 -48.86
C VAL A 7 -29.65 50.96 -49.63
N PHE A 8 -29.86 50.06 -50.55
CA PHE A 8 -29.44 50.08 -51.95
C PHE A 8 -28.18 50.88 -52.37
N CYS A 9 -27.28 50.21 -53.04
CA CYS A 9 -26.87 50.69 -54.38
C CYS A 9 -26.13 49.56 -55.16
N CYS A 10 -26.63 49.39 -56.38
CA CYS A 10 -26.07 48.60 -57.46
C CYS A 10 -24.76 49.19 -57.98
N ALA A 11 -23.83 48.33 -58.33
CA ALA A 11 -22.94 48.56 -59.47
C ALA A 11 -22.41 47.20 -60.02
N VAL A 12 -22.80 46.97 -61.22
CA VAL A 12 -22.36 45.99 -62.18
C VAL A 12 -20.95 46.41 -62.64
N VAL A 13 -19.97 45.49 -62.65
CA VAL A 13 -18.88 45.53 -63.66
C VAL A 13 -18.11 44.19 -63.75
N VAL A 14 -18.26 43.56 -64.88
CA VAL A 14 -17.28 42.90 -65.75
C VAL A 14 -16.47 41.72 -65.20
N ALA A 15 -16.76 40.55 -65.73
CA ALA A 15 -16.03 39.34 -65.76
C ALA A 15 -14.66 39.53 -66.43
N LEU A 16 -13.58 39.13 -65.69
CA LEU A 16 -12.31 38.79 -66.33
C LEU A 16 -11.92 37.41 -65.81
N ALA A 17 -12.03 36.42 -66.71
CA ALA A 17 -11.58 35.04 -66.45
C ALA A 17 -10.06 35.02 -66.30
N MET A 18 -9.61 34.79 -65.10
CA MET A 18 -8.25 34.30 -64.86
C MET A 18 -8.31 32.90 -64.29
N ALA A 19 -7.87 31.93 -65.04
CA ALA A 19 -7.68 30.57 -64.60
C ALA A 19 -6.61 30.51 -63.52
N PRO A 20 -6.89 29.94 -62.36
CA PRO A 20 -5.82 29.67 -61.39
C PRO A 20 -4.99 28.50 -61.88
N VAL A 21 -3.70 28.75 -62.13
CA VAL A 21 -2.68 27.77 -62.23
C VAL A 21 -2.58 27.02 -60.89
N CYS A 22 -3.10 25.81 -60.79
CA CYS A 22 -2.85 24.92 -59.67
C CYS A 22 -1.34 24.56 -59.65
N VAL A 23 -0.57 25.33 -58.91
CA VAL A 23 0.76 24.89 -58.47
C VAL A 23 0.54 23.87 -57.39
N ALA A 24 0.74 22.60 -57.73
CA ALA A 24 0.84 21.54 -56.76
C ALA A 24 2.03 21.86 -55.83
N GLN A 25 1.73 22.43 -54.68
CA GLN A 25 2.69 22.46 -53.57
C GLN A 25 2.87 21.03 -53.09
N THR A 26 3.99 20.43 -53.50
CA THR A 26 4.54 19.28 -52.77
C THR A 26 4.84 19.76 -51.36
N GLN A 27 3.93 19.47 -50.44
CA GLN A 27 4.24 19.55 -49.01
C GLN A 27 5.49 18.68 -48.79
N PRO A 28 6.54 19.22 -48.19
CA PRO A 28 7.59 18.37 -47.66
C PRO A 28 6.89 17.47 -46.63
N ASP A 29 7.05 16.18 -46.85
CA ASP A 29 6.69 15.14 -45.91
C ASP A 29 7.23 15.58 -44.54
N SER A 30 6.33 16.09 -43.70
CA SER A 30 6.63 16.33 -42.31
C SER A 30 6.84 14.96 -41.72
N GLY A 31 8.03 14.43 -41.89
CA GLY A 31 8.49 13.27 -41.18
C GLY A 31 8.17 13.54 -39.69
N VAL A 32 7.12 12.91 -39.21
CA VAL A 32 6.90 12.77 -37.79
C VAL A 32 8.26 12.35 -37.23
N PRO A 33 8.91 13.16 -36.38
CA PRO A 33 10.14 12.70 -35.77
C PRO A 33 9.75 11.45 -35.01
N THR A 34 10.13 10.28 -35.53
CA THR A 34 10.24 9.08 -34.76
C THR A 34 11.21 9.43 -33.65
N ALA A 35 10.65 9.83 -32.53
CA ALA A 35 11.40 10.03 -31.30
C ALA A 35 11.97 8.65 -30.94
N ASN A 36 13.14 8.34 -31.47
CA ASN A 36 14.07 7.36 -30.93
C ASN A 36 14.64 7.94 -29.60
N GLY A 37 13.78 8.60 -28.84
CA GLY A 37 14.05 8.92 -27.46
C GLY A 37 13.92 7.62 -26.68
N GLN A 38 15.05 7.00 -26.37
CA GLN A 38 15.09 6.05 -25.26
C GLN A 38 14.72 6.87 -24.03
N GLY A 39 13.40 6.91 -23.76
CA GLY A 39 12.89 7.54 -22.54
C GLY A 39 13.51 6.82 -21.34
N THR A 40 13.97 7.59 -20.37
CA THR A 40 14.43 7.02 -19.10
C THR A 40 13.19 6.46 -18.39
N VAL A 41 13.21 5.16 -18.10
CA VAL A 41 12.18 4.56 -17.27
C VAL A 41 12.36 5.13 -15.86
N LEU A 42 11.39 5.91 -15.39
CA LEU A 42 11.41 6.52 -14.05
C LEU A 42 10.98 5.51 -13.00
N ASP A 43 9.96 4.69 -13.29
CA ASP A 43 9.46 3.64 -12.41
C ASP A 43 8.71 2.58 -13.24
N ARG A 44 8.34 1.47 -12.60
CA ARG A 44 7.62 0.37 -13.25
C ARG A 44 6.36 0.03 -12.48
N ILE A 45 5.28 -0.23 -13.20
CA ILE A 45 4.06 -0.77 -12.61
C ILE A 45 4.29 -2.27 -12.34
N VAL A 46 4.07 -2.66 -11.08
CA VAL A 46 4.21 -4.03 -10.59
C VAL A 46 2.86 -4.72 -10.50
N ALA A 47 1.85 -4.00 -10.07
CA ALA A 47 0.48 -4.49 -10.03
C ALA A 47 -0.53 -3.36 -10.19
N ILE A 48 -1.73 -3.73 -10.65
CA ILE A 48 -2.90 -2.85 -10.68
C ILE A 48 -3.97 -3.53 -9.83
N VAL A 49 -4.50 -2.80 -8.85
CA VAL A 49 -5.50 -3.29 -7.90
C VAL A 49 -6.73 -2.40 -7.98
N ASN A 50 -7.77 -2.86 -8.70
CA ASN A 50 -8.90 -2.05 -9.13
C ASN A 50 -8.40 -0.84 -9.95
N GLU A 51 -8.43 0.37 -9.37
CA GLU A 51 -7.97 1.61 -10.01
C GLU A 51 -6.59 2.07 -9.47
N ASP A 52 -6.06 1.41 -8.44
CA ASP A 52 -4.79 1.78 -7.82
C ASP A 52 -3.62 1.03 -8.46
N VAL A 53 -2.49 1.73 -8.54
CA VAL A 53 -1.25 1.23 -9.14
C VAL A 53 -0.21 1.01 -8.04
N ILE A 54 0.46 -0.13 -8.09
CA ILE A 54 1.61 -0.45 -7.24
C ILE A 54 2.86 -0.38 -8.11
N LEU A 55 3.84 0.41 -7.69
CA LEU A 55 5.10 0.66 -8.39
C LEU A 55 6.25 -0.17 -7.83
N GLU A 56 7.34 -0.29 -8.57
CA GLU A 56 8.57 -0.92 -8.08
C GLU A 56 9.19 -0.13 -6.91
N SER A 57 9.09 1.20 -6.95
CA SER A 57 9.49 2.06 -5.82
C SER A 57 8.71 1.77 -4.53
N ASP A 58 7.42 1.41 -4.62
CA ASP A 58 6.61 1.00 -3.46
C ASP A 58 7.12 -0.31 -2.87
N VAL A 59 7.53 -1.25 -3.74
CA VAL A 59 8.12 -2.54 -3.31
C VAL A 59 9.43 -2.30 -2.58
N ASP A 60 10.28 -1.43 -3.09
CA ASP A 60 11.56 -1.09 -2.45
C ASP A 60 11.36 -0.33 -1.13
N GLU A 61 10.38 0.58 -1.08
CA GLU A 61 10.02 1.28 0.15
C GLU A 61 9.51 0.30 1.22
N GLU A 62 8.60 -0.60 0.85
CA GLU A 62 8.06 -1.61 1.77
C GLU A 62 9.17 -2.49 2.35
N ARG A 63 10.13 -2.92 1.52
CA ARG A 63 11.28 -3.73 1.97
C ARG A 63 12.15 -2.96 2.95
N ARG A 64 12.45 -1.68 2.68
CA ARG A 64 13.19 -0.81 3.60
C ARG A 64 12.42 -0.61 4.90
N PHE A 65 11.12 -0.35 4.82
CA PHE A 65 10.26 -0.17 5.99
C PHE A 65 10.22 -1.43 6.87
N GLU A 66 10.09 -2.61 6.27
CA GLU A 66 10.11 -3.88 7.00
C GLU A 66 11.48 -4.17 7.65
N SER A 67 12.59 -3.69 7.06
CA SER A 67 13.93 -3.91 7.63
C SER A 67 14.14 -3.21 8.97
N ILE A 68 13.38 -2.15 9.25
CA ILE A 68 13.45 -1.40 10.52
C ILE A 68 12.54 -1.99 11.60
N GLN A 69 11.66 -2.95 11.27
CA GLN A 69 10.70 -3.47 12.25
C GLN A 69 11.43 -4.22 13.39
N PRO A 70 10.96 -4.07 14.67
CA PRO A 70 11.58 -4.72 15.82
C PRO A 70 11.46 -6.25 15.76
N TYR A 71 10.45 -6.76 15.08
CA TYR A 71 10.22 -8.19 14.88
C TYR A 71 10.45 -8.52 13.41
N ARG A 72 11.69 -8.88 13.07
CA ARG A 72 12.04 -9.30 11.72
C ARG A 72 11.60 -10.75 11.52
N GLY A 73 10.77 -10.97 10.51
CA GLY A 73 10.46 -12.31 10.03
C GLY A 73 11.66 -12.98 9.36
N LEU A 74 11.48 -14.22 8.90
CA LEU A 74 12.51 -14.92 8.15
C LEU A 74 12.79 -14.21 6.82
N ALA A 75 14.04 -14.26 6.34
CA ALA A 75 14.45 -13.61 5.08
C ALA A 75 13.55 -13.97 3.88
N ALA A 76 12.99 -15.19 3.85
CA ALA A 76 12.03 -15.61 2.83
C ALA A 76 10.72 -14.81 2.83
N GLU A 77 10.36 -14.18 3.94
CA GLU A 77 9.16 -13.33 4.06
C GLU A 77 9.34 -11.95 3.40
N PHE A 78 10.59 -11.60 3.10
CA PHE A 78 10.96 -10.35 2.43
C PHE A 78 11.26 -10.55 0.94
N SER A 79 10.92 -11.71 0.37
CA SER A 79 11.03 -11.90 -1.08
C SER A 79 10.15 -10.87 -1.79
N ARG A 80 10.60 -10.43 -2.99
CA ARG A 80 9.87 -9.43 -3.78
C ARG A 80 8.42 -9.85 -4.00
N GLU A 81 8.18 -11.12 -4.31
CA GLU A 81 6.84 -11.66 -4.57
C GLU A 81 5.93 -11.54 -3.34
N ARG A 82 6.45 -11.84 -2.16
CA ARG A 82 5.69 -11.70 -0.90
C ARG A 82 5.41 -10.24 -0.56
N VAL A 83 6.37 -9.35 -0.82
CA VAL A 83 6.16 -7.91 -0.65
C VAL A 83 5.07 -7.40 -1.58
N VAL A 84 5.10 -7.79 -2.85
CA VAL A 84 4.04 -7.45 -3.83
C VAL A 84 2.65 -7.94 -3.35
N GLN A 85 2.55 -9.19 -2.89
CA GLN A 85 1.29 -9.71 -2.35
C GLN A 85 0.80 -8.90 -1.14
N ARG A 86 1.69 -8.51 -0.25
CA ARG A 86 1.38 -7.66 0.93
C ARG A 86 0.90 -6.27 0.51
N LEU A 87 1.53 -5.67 -0.50
CA LEU A 87 1.09 -4.39 -1.04
C LEU A 87 -0.29 -4.48 -1.67
N ILE A 88 -0.58 -5.54 -2.42
CA ILE A 88 -1.91 -5.80 -2.98
C ILE A 88 -2.95 -5.93 -1.86
N ASP A 89 -2.67 -6.74 -0.82
CA ASP A 89 -3.57 -6.90 0.31
C ASP A 89 -3.81 -5.59 1.05
N ARG A 90 -2.74 -4.82 1.28
CA ARG A 90 -2.83 -3.49 1.88
C ARG A 90 -3.71 -2.54 1.06
N THR A 91 -3.52 -2.49 -0.24
CA THR A 91 -4.33 -1.64 -1.14
C THR A 91 -5.81 -2.02 -1.05
N LEU A 92 -6.13 -3.31 -1.12
CA LEU A 92 -7.51 -3.80 -0.98
C LEU A 92 -8.13 -3.41 0.36
N ILE A 93 -7.38 -3.53 1.47
CA ILE A 93 -7.86 -3.13 2.79
C ILE A 93 -8.10 -1.63 2.86
N LEU A 94 -7.16 -0.81 2.37
CA LEU A 94 -7.27 0.65 2.39
C LEU A 94 -8.44 1.15 1.54
N GLN A 95 -8.73 0.52 0.40
CA GLN A 95 -9.92 0.81 -0.41
C GLN A 95 -11.21 0.58 0.39
N GLN A 96 -11.26 -0.46 1.21
CA GLN A 96 -12.42 -0.72 2.08
C GLN A 96 -12.47 0.24 3.27
N ALA A 97 -11.34 0.52 3.89
CA ALA A 97 -11.25 1.48 4.99
C ALA A 97 -11.70 2.89 4.57
N ALA A 98 -11.43 3.27 3.32
CA ALA A 98 -11.89 4.56 2.78
C ALA A 98 -13.42 4.68 2.64
N LEU A 99 -14.15 3.57 2.66
CA LEU A 99 -15.63 3.54 2.60
C LEU A 99 -16.27 3.61 3.98
N GLU A 100 -15.51 3.37 5.04
CA GLU A 100 -16.01 3.32 6.43
C GLU A 100 -15.34 4.47 7.22
N PRO A 101 -16.11 5.41 7.79
CA PRO A 101 -15.54 6.47 8.60
C PRO A 101 -14.93 5.86 9.88
N GLU A 102 -13.66 6.07 10.08
CA GLU A 102 -12.92 5.66 11.28
C GLU A 102 -12.30 6.87 11.98
N ASP A 103 -12.04 6.72 13.27
CA ASP A 103 -11.29 7.69 14.03
C ASP A 103 -9.84 7.75 13.50
N GLU A 104 -9.41 8.93 13.12
CA GLU A 104 -8.03 9.16 12.66
C GLU A 104 -7.02 8.90 13.79
N ILE A 105 -5.82 8.46 13.40
CA ILE A 105 -4.69 8.36 14.32
C ILE A 105 -4.26 9.76 14.73
N THR A 106 -4.43 10.08 16.00
CA THR A 106 -4.01 11.39 16.54
C THR A 106 -2.48 11.53 16.58
N ALA A 107 -1.99 12.76 16.55
CA ALA A 107 -0.56 13.03 16.68
C ALA A 107 0.01 12.44 17.99
N GLN A 108 -0.73 12.54 19.09
CA GLN A 108 -0.32 11.99 20.38
C GLN A 108 -0.18 10.46 20.37
N GLU A 109 -1.10 9.75 19.72
CA GLU A 109 -1.01 8.28 19.55
C GLU A 109 0.20 7.90 18.71
N LEU A 110 0.43 8.60 17.60
CA LEU A 110 1.57 8.37 16.73
C LEU A 110 2.88 8.58 17.50
N ASP A 111 3.02 9.72 18.20
CA ASP A 111 4.23 10.04 18.96
C ASP A 111 4.51 8.99 20.05
N ALA A 112 3.47 8.54 20.75
CA ALA A 112 3.60 7.49 21.76
C ALA A 112 4.08 6.16 21.14
N GLN A 113 3.56 5.80 19.97
CA GLN A 113 4.00 4.60 19.27
C GLN A 113 5.42 4.72 18.72
N LEU A 114 5.79 5.85 18.15
CA LEU A 114 7.16 6.11 17.69
C LEU A 114 8.16 6.10 18.84
N ALA A 115 7.81 6.68 20.00
CA ALA A 115 8.65 6.63 21.20
C ALA A 115 8.87 5.21 21.73
N LYS A 116 7.87 4.33 21.61
CA LYS A 116 8.01 2.91 21.91
C LYS A 116 8.88 2.20 20.88
N LEU A 117 8.62 2.45 19.59
CA LEU A 117 9.35 1.84 18.50
C LEU A 117 10.86 2.10 18.58
N ARG A 118 11.27 3.34 18.91
CA ARG A 118 12.68 3.71 19.12
C ARG A 118 13.39 2.83 20.18
N LYS A 119 12.64 2.27 21.15
CA LYS A 119 13.18 1.38 22.19
C LYS A 119 13.21 -0.08 21.73
N ASP A 120 12.29 -0.46 20.85
CA ASP A 120 12.08 -1.85 20.43
C ASP A 120 12.95 -2.24 19.21
N ILE A 121 13.42 -1.26 18.42
CA ILE A 121 14.31 -1.50 17.28
C ILE A 121 15.72 -1.83 17.77
N PRO A 122 16.27 -3.02 17.46
CA PRO A 122 17.60 -3.42 17.96
C PRO A 122 18.73 -2.47 17.53
N GLU A 123 18.70 -1.96 16.30
CA GLU A 123 19.71 -1.05 15.74
C GLU A 123 19.72 0.32 16.43
N CYS A 124 18.64 0.68 17.08
CA CYS A 124 18.54 1.93 17.83
C CYS A 124 19.53 2.04 19.00
N ALA A 125 20.01 0.91 19.52
CA ALA A 125 21.08 0.90 20.51
C ALA A 125 22.40 1.44 19.94
N GLU A 126 22.71 1.14 18.67
CA GLU A 126 23.92 1.60 17.99
C GLU A 126 23.80 3.07 17.55
N PHE A 127 22.64 3.45 17.04
CA PHE A 127 22.39 4.81 16.56
C PHE A 127 22.03 5.81 17.68
N HIS A 128 21.86 5.38 18.91
CA HIS A 128 21.41 6.23 20.03
C HIS A 128 20.07 6.93 19.73
N CYS A 129 19.06 6.13 19.31
CA CYS A 129 17.73 6.64 18.93
C CYS A 129 16.93 7.30 20.08
N GLU A 130 17.43 7.28 21.32
CA GLU A 130 16.91 8.10 22.43
C GLU A 130 17.05 9.60 22.16
N THR A 131 18.02 9.98 21.29
CA THR A 131 18.18 11.35 20.81
C THR A 131 17.51 11.53 19.45
N ASP A 132 17.04 12.73 19.14
CA ASP A 132 16.44 13.01 17.82
C ASP A 132 17.46 12.91 16.69
N ALA A 133 18.70 13.29 16.92
CA ALA A 133 19.78 13.13 15.94
C ALA A 133 20.09 11.65 15.67
N GLY A 134 20.14 10.82 16.69
CA GLY A 134 20.34 9.38 16.57
C GLY A 134 19.19 8.72 15.82
N TRP A 135 17.95 9.07 16.14
CA TRP A 135 16.77 8.61 15.41
C TRP A 135 16.80 9.00 13.93
N GLN A 136 17.09 10.27 13.63
CA GLN A 136 17.22 10.74 12.25
C GLN A 136 18.29 9.97 11.48
N ASN A 137 19.46 9.73 12.10
CA ASN A 137 20.55 8.97 11.47
C ASN A 137 20.16 7.50 11.23
N CYS A 138 19.47 6.86 12.17
CA CYS A 138 18.97 5.50 12.01
C CYS A 138 18.00 5.40 10.83
N LEU A 139 17.03 6.30 10.73
CA LEU A 139 16.08 6.34 9.62
C LEU A 139 16.77 6.64 8.29
N ALA A 140 17.70 7.61 8.26
CA ALA A 140 18.45 7.96 7.06
C ALA A 140 19.31 6.79 6.55
N HIS A 141 19.86 5.96 7.44
CA HIS A 141 20.58 4.73 7.09
C HIS A 141 19.70 3.77 6.27
N HIS A 142 18.40 3.74 6.57
CA HIS A 142 17.41 2.94 5.85
C HIS A 142 16.70 3.70 4.72
N GLY A 143 17.13 4.92 4.40
CA GLY A 143 16.61 5.73 3.31
C GLY A 143 15.26 6.38 3.60
N PHE A 144 14.99 6.73 4.86
CA PHE A 144 13.81 7.48 5.28
C PHE A 144 14.18 8.80 5.96
N THR A 145 13.38 9.81 5.71
CA THR A 145 13.29 10.97 6.60
C THR A 145 12.37 10.65 7.78
N VAL A 146 12.45 11.45 8.85
CA VAL A 146 11.54 11.32 10.00
C VAL A 146 10.08 11.50 9.59
N ALA A 147 9.80 12.45 8.68
CA ALA A 147 8.45 12.71 8.20
C ALA A 147 7.88 11.52 7.41
N GLU A 148 8.60 11.03 6.40
CA GLU A 148 8.19 9.88 5.58
C GLU A 148 7.93 8.63 6.45
N PHE A 149 8.83 8.35 7.37
CA PHE A 149 8.67 7.21 8.28
C PHE A 149 7.45 7.39 9.19
N SER A 150 7.23 8.59 9.75
CA SER A 150 6.08 8.87 10.60
C SER A 150 4.75 8.73 9.84
N ASP A 151 4.68 9.21 8.61
CA ASP A 151 3.49 9.07 7.78
C ASP A 151 3.23 7.60 7.41
N ARG A 152 4.30 6.87 7.10
CA ARG A 152 4.21 5.44 6.81
C ARG A 152 3.76 4.62 8.03
N TRP A 153 4.25 5.01 9.23
CA TRP A 153 3.85 4.39 10.50
C TRP A 153 2.39 4.71 10.83
N ARG A 154 1.94 5.94 10.61
CA ARG A 154 0.53 6.34 10.78
C ARG A 154 -0.40 5.51 9.90
N MET A 155 -0.07 5.33 8.62
CA MET A 155 -0.84 4.47 7.71
C MET A 155 -0.92 3.02 8.22
N ARG A 156 0.19 2.49 8.76
CA ARG A 156 0.21 1.15 9.37
C ARG A 156 -0.71 1.08 10.60
N MET A 157 -0.66 2.08 11.47
CA MET A 157 -1.54 2.14 12.65
C MET A 157 -3.01 2.18 12.24
N GLN A 158 -3.35 2.95 11.23
CA GLN A 158 -4.71 3.09 10.70
C GLN A 158 -5.22 1.78 10.11
N LEU A 159 -4.39 1.11 9.31
CA LEU A 159 -4.68 -0.22 8.77
C LEU A 159 -4.96 -1.25 9.89
N LEU A 160 -4.11 -1.28 10.91
CA LEU A 160 -4.25 -2.21 12.03
C LEU A 160 -5.50 -1.90 12.86
N ARG A 161 -5.82 -0.63 13.09
CA ARG A 161 -7.06 -0.18 13.76
C ARG A 161 -8.28 -0.67 12.98
N PHE A 162 -8.32 -0.46 11.68
CA PHE A 162 -9.42 -0.94 10.84
C PHE A 162 -9.62 -2.46 10.97
N ILE A 163 -8.53 -3.23 10.87
CA ILE A 163 -8.59 -4.70 11.03
C ILE A 163 -9.11 -5.08 12.42
N GLU A 164 -8.64 -4.41 13.46
CA GLU A 164 -9.05 -4.67 14.85
C GLU A 164 -10.55 -4.39 15.05
N VAL A 165 -11.02 -3.23 14.63
CA VAL A 165 -12.43 -2.84 14.74
C VAL A 165 -13.33 -3.80 13.97
N ARG A 166 -12.94 -4.15 12.74
CA ARG A 166 -13.76 -4.99 11.85
C ARG A 166 -13.85 -6.44 12.31
N PHE A 167 -12.77 -7.01 12.81
CA PHE A 167 -12.71 -8.46 13.06
C PHE A 167 -12.64 -8.83 14.54
N ARG A 168 -11.85 -8.12 15.36
CA ARG A 168 -11.58 -8.50 16.74
C ARG A 168 -12.80 -8.38 17.65
N ASN A 169 -13.61 -7.33 17.50
CA ASN A 169 -14.70 -7.02 18.41
C ASN A 169 -15.82 -8.09 18.41
N GLY A 170 -15.96 -8.87 17.34
CA GLY A 170 -16.95 -9.95 17.23
C GLY A 170 -16.51 -11.30 17.79
N ILE A 171 -15.21 -11.48 18.08
CA ILE A 171 -14.65 -12.77 18.47
C ILE A 171 -14.77 -12.96 19.98
N ARG A 172 -15.12 -14.19 20.37
CA ARG A 172 -15.13 -14.64 21.78
C ARG A 172 -14.44 -15.98 21.84
N VAL A 173 -13.39 -16.07 22.62
CA VAL A 173 -12.66 -17.31 22.89
C VAL A 173 -13.22 -17.93 24.17
N SER A 174 -13.70 -19.16 24.09
CA SER A 174 -14.27 -19.89 25.22
C SER A 174 -13.17 -20.54 26.08
N GLN A 175 -13.52 -20.86 27.34
CA GLN A 175 -12.61 -21.59 28.22
C GLN A 175 -12.33 -23.01 27.70
N ASP A 176 -13.26 -23.62 27.00
CA ASP A 176 -13.07 -24.93 26.40
C ASP A 176 -12.04 -24.88 25.26
N GLU A 177 -12.06 -23.85 24.40
CA GLU A 177 -11.05 -23.65 23.36
C GLU A 177 -9.66 -23.42 23.95
N ILE A 178 -9.56 -22.64 25.04
CA ILE A 178 -8.31 -22.42 25.76
C ILE A 178 -7.74 -23.73 26.30
N LYS A 179 -8.60 -24.54 26.94
CA LYS A 179 -8.22 -25.84 27.47
C LYS A 179 -7.81 -26.80 26.35
N GLU A 180 -8.57 -26.87 25.28
CA GLU A 180 -8.26 -27.70 24.12
C GLU A 180 -6.92 -27.35 23.49
N TYR A 181 -6.64 -26.06 23.29
CA TYR A 181 -5.35 -25.59 22.77
C TYR A 181 -4.19 -25.97 23.71
N PHE A 182 -4.38 -25.80 25.01
CA PHE A 182 -3.38 -26.20 26.00
C PHE A 182 -3.08 -27.70 25.94
N GLU A 183 -4.12 -28.54 25.94
CA GLU A 183 -3.99 -30.00 25.96
C GLU A 183 -3.47 -30.57 24.64
N LYS A 184 -3.99 -30.08 23.50
CA LYS A 184 -3.68 -30.67 22.19
C LYS A 184 -2.46 -30.02 21.49
N THR A 185 -2.14 -28.77 21.83
CA THR A 185 -1.05 -28.05 21.16
C THR A 185 0.14 -27.84 22.08
N MET A 186 -0.08 -27.29 23.28
CA MET A 186 1.04 -26.92 24.15
C MET A 186 1.64 -28.12 24.88
N LEU A 187 0.86 -28.97 25.51
CA LEU A 187 1.38 -30.13 26.27
C LEU A 187 2.26 -31.06 25.41
N PRO A 188 1.87 -31.45 24.18
CA PRO A 188 2.75 -32.25 23.31
C PRO A 188 4.06 -31.58 22.96
N GLU A 189 4.07 -30.23 22.82
CA GLU A 189 5.28 -29.49 22.54
C GLU A 189 6.25 -29.47 23.72
N TYR A 190 5.75 -29.22 24.93
CA TYR A 190 6.54 -29.34 26.16
C TYR A 190 7.10 -30.74 26.37
N ALA A 191 6.30 -31.78 26.06
CA ALA A 191 6.75 -33.17 26.13
C ALA A 191 7.89 -33.47 25.14
N ARG A 192 7.82 -32.94 23.91
CA ARG A 192 8.88 -33.08 22.90
C ARG A 192 10.19 -32.41 23.32
N GLN A 193 10.09 -31.28 24.01
CA GLN A 193 11.26 -30.53 24.50
C GLN A 193 11.78 -31.02 25.84
N ASN A 194 11.17 -32.04 26.47
CA ASN A 194 11.44 -32.51 27.82
C ASN A 194 11.43 -31.41 28.89
N VAL A 195 10.49 -30.44 28.74
CA VAL A 195 10.34 -29.34 29.68
C VAL A 195 9.00 -29.50 30.43
N ALA A 196 8.99 -29.21 31.74
CA ALA A 196 7.76 -29.25 32.53
C ALA A 196 6.79 -28.18 32.03
N PRO A 197 5.53 -28.52 31.72
CA PRO A 197 4.53 -27.56 31.27
C PRO A 197 4.12 -26.61 32.40
N PRO A 198 3.78 -25.34 32.08
CA PRO A 198 3.19 -24.43 33.04
C PRO A 198 1.77 -24.87 33.43
N LYS A 199 1.23 -24.32 34.51
CA LYS A 199 -0.17 -24.52 34.84
C LYS A 199 -1.07 -23.76 33.85
N LEU A 200 -2.21 -24.34 33.48
CA LEU A 200 -3.16 -23.73 32.56
C LEU A 200 -3.54 -22.30 32.99
N GLU A 201 -3.82 -22.08 34.28
CA GLU A 201 -4.24 -20.80 34.83
C GLU A 201 -3.21 -19.68 34.58
N THR A 202 -1.93 -20.02 34.57
CA THR A 202 -0.85 -19.03 34.36
C THR A 202 -0.69 -18.61 32.90
N VAL A 203 -1.17 -19.43 31.96
CA VAL A 203 -1.02 -19.19 30.50
C VAL A 203 -2.35 -18.93 29.80
N SER A 204 -3.49 -19.07 30.48
CA SER A 204 -4.83 -18.94 29.90
C SER A 204 -5.02 -17.64 29.11
N LYS A 205 -4.64 -16.50 29.68
CA LYS A 205 -4.75 -15.20 28.99
C LYS A 205 -3.89 -15.12 27.73
N ARG A 206 -2.71 -15.73 27.76
CA ARG A 206 -1.84 -15.77 26.59
C ARG A 206 -2.38 -16.71 25.51
N ILE A 207 -2.97 -17.83 25.91
CA ILE A 207 -3.63 -18.75 24.97
C ILE A 207 -4.83 -18.05 24.35
N GLU A 208 -5.66 -17.37 25.15
CA GLU A 208 -6.79 -16.57 24.68
C GLU A 208 -6.35 -15.56 23.60
N GLU A 209 -5.28 -14.81 23.84
CA GLU A 209 -4.76 -13.85 22.86
C GLU A 209 -4.23 -14.53 21.59
N VAL A 210 -3.56 -15.69 21.71
CA VAL A 210 -3.10 -16.47 20.55
C VAL A 210 -4.28 -16.96 19.71
N LEU A 211 -5.31 -17.51 20.35
CA LEU A 211 -6.51 -17.99 19.67
C LEU A 211 -7.28 -16.85 19.00
N LEU A 212 -7.44 -15.73 19.70
CA LEU A 212 -8.03 -14.52 19.16
C LEU A 212 -7.28 -14.05 17.91
N GLN A 213 -5.95 -13.97 17.98
CA GLN A 213 -5.12 -13.58 16.85
C GLN A 213 -5.22 -14.55 15.67
N GLN A 214 -5.32 -15.85 15.93
CA GLN A 214 -5.53 -16.86 14.89
C GLN A 214 -6.91 -16.69 14.21
N GLN A 215 -7.96 -16.44 14.98
CA GLN A 215 -9.31 -16.22 14.44
C GLN A 215 -9.36 -14.93 13.60
N VAL A 216 -8.78 -13.82 14.08
CA VAL A 216 -8.64 -12.57 13.30
C VAL A 216 -7.90 -12.83 11.99
N SER A 217 -6.79 -13.56 12.04
CA SER A 217 -5.97 -13.87 10.85
C SER A 217 -6.72 -14.72 9.84
N ASN A 218 -7.56 -15.66 10.30
CA ASN A 218 -8.38 -16.49 9.43
C ASN A 218 -9.48 -15.66 8.76
N LEU A 219 -10.23 -14.86 9.53
CA LEU A 219 -11.27 -13.98 9.01
C LEU A 219 -10.71 -12.97 8.01
N LEU A 220 -9.56 -12.36 8.32
CA LEU A 220 -8.88 -11.42 7.41
C LEU A 220 -8.48 -12.13 6.10
N ARG A 221 -7.93 -13.33 6.17
CA ARG A 221 -7.54 -14.11 5.00
C ARG A 221 -8.73 -14.44 4.10
N ASP A 222 -9.85 -14.90 4.68
CA ASP A 222 -11.04 -15.25 3.93
C ASP A 222 -11.69 -14.01 3.30
N TRP A 223 -11.69 -12.90 4.02
CA TRP A 223 -12.16 -11.62 3.51
C TRP A 223 -11.29 -11.10 2.36
N LEU A 224 -9.97 -11.11 2.49
CA LEU A 224 -9.04 -10.74 1.41
C LEU A 224 -9.22 -11.61 0.17
N LYS A 225 -9.44 -12.91 0.36
CA LYS A 225 -9.77 -13.81 -0.75
C LYS A 225 -11.06 -13.39 -1.45
N SER A 226 -12.07 -12.98 -0.69
CA SER A 226 -13.33 -12.46 -1.24
C SER A 226 -13.12 -11.14 -1.99
N LEU A 227 -12.36 -10.19 -1.45
CA LEU A 227 -12.06 -8.92 -2.10
C LEU A 227 -11.31 -9.12 -3.43
N ARG A 228 -10.33 -10.02 -3.46
CA ARG A 228 -9.60 -10.38 -4.70
C ARG A 228 -10.52 -11.01 -5.75
N ALA A 229 -11.51 -11.79 -5.34
CA ALA A 229 -12.47 -12.42 -6.24
C ALA A 229 -13.51 -11.44 -6.80
N GLN A 230 -13.83 -10.38 -6.08
CA GLN A 230 -14.80 -9.35 -6.46
C GLN A 230 -14.18 -8.19 -7.23
N GLY A 231 -12.91 -7.90 -6.97
CA GLY A 231 -12.15 -6.84 -7.62
C GLY A 231 -11.32 -7.32 -8.81
N SER A 232 -10.55 -6.40 -9.37
CA SER A 232 -9.57 -6.65 -10.41
C SER A 232 -8.16 -6.53 -9.84
N VAL A 233 -7.41 -7.63 -9.83
CA VAL A 233 -6.00 -7.65 -9.42
C VAL A 233 -5.17 -8.20 -10.56
N ARG A 234 -4.31 -7.37 -11.15
CA ARG A 234 -3.40 -7.74 -12.23
C ARG A 234 -1.96 -7.49 -11.80
N ILE A 235 -1.17 -8.55 -11.77
CA ILE A 235 0.28 -8.47 -11.54
C ILE A 235 0.95 -8.39 -12.91
N MET A 236 1.84 -7.40 -13.08
CA MET A 236 2.53 -7.15 -14.33
C MET A 236 3.76 -8.04 -14.46
N ASN A 237 3.99 -8.58 -15.65
CA ASN A 237 5.21 -9.30 -15.98
C ASN A 237 6.35 -8.32 -16.31
N VAL A 238 7.59 -8.78 -16.19
CA VAL A 238 8.75 -7.98 -16.54
C VAL A 238 8.68 -7.64 -18.05
N GLY A 239 8.68 -6.33 -18.36
CA GLY A 239 8.59 -5.83 -19.75
C GLY A 239 7.16 -5.70 -20.29
N GLU A 240 6.14 -6.03 -19.52
CA GLU A 240 4.74 -5.77 -19.87
C GLU A 240 4.43 -4.28 -19.74
N VAL A 241 3.73 -3.73 -20.75
CA VAL A 241 3.27 -2.34 -20.74
C VAL A 241 1.87 -2.29 -20.13
N ALA A 242 1.64 -1.37 -19.22
CA ALA A 242 0.32 -1.14 -18.65
C ALA A 242 -0.67 -0.71 -19.76
N PRO A 243 -1.93 -1.10 -19.66
CA PRO A 243 -2.96 -0.74 -20.62
C PRO A 243 -3.24 0.75 -20.67
#